data_e8996169156622c6150a231a36c61d08
#
_entry.id   e8996169156622c6150a231a36c61d08
#
_cell.length_a   1.000
_cell.length_b   1.000
_cell.length_c   1.000
_cell.angle_alpha   90.00
_cell.angle_beta   90.00
_cell.angle_gamma   90.00
#
_symmetry.space_group_name_H-M   'P 1'
#
loop_
_entity.id
_entity.type
_entity.pdbx_description
1 polymer ?
#
loop_
_entity_poly.entity_id
_entity_poly.type
_entity_poly.pdbx_seq_one_letter_code
_entity_poly.pdbx_strand_id
1 'polypeptide(L)' 'MSGVKQFDEHSALDGAMTVFWASGYGGTSYPDLMRATGLNKSSLYNAFGDKQALYLRCL' A
#
# COMPACT_ATOMS: atom_id res chain seq x y z
N MET A 1 19.10 -9.07 -12.79
CA MET A 1 18.76 -8.99 -12.34
C MET A 1 18.42 -9.08 -11.56
N SER A 2 18.21 -9.02 -11.22
CA SER A 2 17.88 -9.12 -10.46
C SER A 2 17.26 -9.20 -9.96
N GLY A 3 17.14 -9.22 -10.10
CA GLY A 3 16.46 -9.03 -9.26
C GLY A 3 15.50 -9.58 -8.61
N VAL A 4 15.54 -10.05 -7.97
CA VAL A 4 14.69 -10.62 -7.31
C VAL A 4 14.13 -9.86 -6.27
N LYS A 5 13.52 -8.91 -6.36
CA LYS A 5 12.96 -8.21 -5.40
C LYS A 5 11.64 -8.65 -5.08
N GLN A 6 11.24 -8.75 -3.89
CA GLN A 6 9.95 -9.17 -3.53
C GLN A 6 8.95 -8.12 -3.91
N PHE A 7 9.18 -6.88 -3.60
CA PHE A 7 8.29 -5.81 -4.04
C PHE A 7 9.08 -4.52 -4.00
N ASP A 8 8.55 -3.53 -4.71
CA ASP A 8 9.15 -2.22 -4.76
C ASP A 8 8.33 -1.31 -3.84
N GLU A 9 8.93 -0.83 -2.79
CA GLU A 9 8.25 -0.02 -1.81
C GLU A 9 7.66 1.25 -2.42
N HIS A 10 8.40 1.86 -3.32
CA HIS A 10 7.91 3.06 -3.99
C HIS A 10 6.67 2.78 -4.82
N SER A 11 6.67 1.68 -5.56
CA SER A 11 5.50 1.32 -6.37
C SER A 11 4.32 1.00 -5.49
N ALA A 12 4.56 0.33 -4.38
CA ALA A 12 3.48 0.00 -3.46
C ALA A 12 2.88 1.28 -2.86
N LEU A 13 3.72 2.23 -2.46
CA LEU A 13 3.23 3.48 -1.92
C LEU A 13 2.47 4.29 -2.96
N ASP A 14 2.94 4.30 -4.20
CA ASP A 14 2.23 4.98 -5.28
C ASP A 14 0.85 4.40 -5.47
N GLY A 15 0.74 3.07 -5.48
CA GLY A 15 -0.56 2.42 -5.62
C GLY A 15 -1.49 2.76 -4.48
N ALA A 16 -0.97 2.71 -3.26
CA ALA A 16 -1.77 3.02 -2.09
C ALA A 16 -2.23 4.47 -2.11
N MET A 17 -1.33 5.38 -2.48
CA MET A 17 -1.65 6.79 -2.53
C MET A 17 -2.75 7.07 -3.53
N THR A 18 -2.70 6.42 -4.69
CA THR A 18 -3.73 6.58 -5.71
C THR A 18 -5.09 6.17 -5.17
N VAL A 19 -5.14 5.07 -4.42
CA VAL A 19 -6.39 4.59 -3.85
C VAL A 19 -6.91 5.57 -2.79
N PHE A 20 -6.02 6.04 -1.94
CA PHE A 20 -6.42 6.99 -0.91
C PHE A 20 -6.97 8.28 -1.51
N TRP A 21 -6.36 8.75 -2.58
CA TRP A 21 -6.83 9.96 -3.22
C TRP A 21 -8.15 9.74 -3.93
N ALA A 22 -8.37 8.57 -4.51
CA ALA A 22 -9.61 8.29 -5.22
C ALA A 22 -10.77 8.05 -4.27
N SER A 23 -10.52 7.35 -3.18
CA SER A 23 -11.58 6.93 -2.27
C SER A 23 -11.57 7.63 -0.93
N GLY A 24 -10.50 8.35 -0.61
CA GLY A 24 -10.32 8.95 0.68
C GLY A 24 -9.89 7.93 1.72
N TYR A 25 -9.38 8.42 2.84
CA TYR A 25 -8.90 7.52 3.89
C TYR A 25 -10.03 6.62 4.40
N GLY A 26 -11.18 7.21 4.69
CA GLY A 26 -12.30 6.45 5.23
C GLY A 26 -12.91 5.49 4.23
N GLY A 27 -12.77 5.78 2.94
CA GLY A 27 -13.34 4.92 1.91
C GLY A 27 -12.39 3.86 1.40
N THR A 28 -11.16 3.83 1.89
CA THR A 28 -10.17 2.87 1.44
C THR A 28 -10.13 1.70 2.40
N SER A 29 -10.25 0.48 1.85
CA SER A 29 -10.20 -0.72 2.67
C SER A 29 -8.93 -1.50 2.38
N TYR A 30 -8.63 -2.48 3.23
CA TYR A 30 -7.47 -3.33 2.99
C TYR A 30 -7.56 -4.08 1.65
N PRO A 31 -8.71 -4.62 1.26
CA PRO A 31 -8.79 -5.24 -0.06
C PRO A 31 -8.42 -4.31 -1.19
N ASP A 32 -8.80 -3.03 -1.08
CA ASP A 32 -8.44 -2.04 -2.09
C ASP A 32 -6.93 -1.84 -2.12
N LEU A 33 -6.32 -1.74 -0.94
CA LEU A 33 -4.88 -1.54 -0.85
C LEU A 33 -4.12 -2.76 -1.34
N MET A 34 -4.61 -3.95 -1.01
CA MET A 34 -3.98 -5.17 -1.47
C MET A 34 -3.98 -5.26 -2.98
N ARG A 35 -5.10 -4.88 -3.59
CA ARG A 35 -5.19 -4.91 -5.04
C ARG A 35 -4.28 -3.87 -5.67
N ALA A 36 -4.22 -2.69 -5.09
CA ALA A 36 -3.42 -1.61 -5.64
C ALA A 36 -1.93 -1.83 -5.49
N THR A 37 -1.52 -2.47 -4.40
CA THR A 37 -0.10 -2.66 -4.12
C THR A 37 0.41 -4.03 -4.57
N GLY A 38 -0.49 -4.98 -4.76
CA GLY A 38 -0.08 -6.33 -5.08
C GLY A 38 0.41 -7.12 -3.87
N LEU A 39 0.23 -6.58 -2.67
CA LEU A 39 0.68 -7.23 -1.45
C LEU A 39 -0.52 -7.74 -0.67
N ASN A 40 -0.33 -8.80 0.10
CA ASN A 40 -1.41 -9.25 0.96
C ASN A 40 -1.41 -8.43 2.24
N LYS A 41 -2.39 -8.67 3.10
CA LYS A 41 -2.56 -7.87 4.30
C LYS A 41 -1.35 -7.98 5.23
N SER A 42 -0.82 -9.17 5.39
CA SER A 42 0.34 -9.37 6.25
C SER A 42 1.55 -8.59 5.74
N SER A 43 1.77 -8.64 4.44
CA SER A 43 2.88 -7.91 3.85
C SER A 43 2.72 -6.41 4.00
N LEU A 44 1.51 -5.92 3.81
CA LEU A 44 1.24 -4.51 3.99
C LEU A 44 1.51 -4.09 5.43
N TYR A 45 1.02 -4.87 6.36
CA TYR A 45 1.19 -4.54 7.76
C TYR A 45 2.66 -4.57 8.17
N ASN A 46 3.39 -5.58 7.71
CA ASN A 46 4.81 -5.69 8.05
C ASN A 46 5.65 -4.59 7.42
N ALA A 47 5.29 -4.18 6.22
CA ALA A 47 6.07 -3.17 5.50
C ALA A 47 5.75 -1.75 5.96
N PHE A 48 4.47 -1.47 6.19
CA PHE A 48 4.04 -0.10 6.45
C PHE A 48 3.27 0.09 7.74
N GLY A 49 2.82 -0.97 8.37
CA GLY A 49 1.99 -0.86 9.54
C GLY A 49 0.52 -0.93 9.18
N ASP A 50 -0.34 -0.35 10.00
CA ASP A 50 -1.76 -0.41 9.70
C ASP A 50 -2.12 0.65 8.64
N LYS A 51 -3.40 0.75 8.35
CA LYS A 51 -3.88 1.66 7.31
C LYS A 51 -3.51 3.11 7.62
N GLN A 52 -3.61 3.49 8.88
CA GLN A 52 -3.27 4.85 9.26
C GLN A 52 -1.79 5.13 9.04
N ALA A 53 -0.94 4.21 9.42
CA ALA A 53 0.49 4.36 9.23
C ALA A 53 0.83 4.46 7.74
N LEU A 54 0.18 3.63 6.94
CA LEU A 54 0.38 3.67 5.50
C LEU A 54 -0.06 5.01 4.92
N TYR A 55 -1.20 5.50 5.37
CA TYR A 55 -1.72 6.78 4.89
C TYR A 55 -0.72 7.91 5.20
N LEU A 56 -0.18 7.89 6.40
CA LEU A 56 0.80 8.91 6.80
C LEU A 56 2.06 8.84 5.95
N ARG A 57 2.46 7.63 5.56
CA ARG A 57 3.61 7.47 4.69
C ARG A 57 3.36 8.05 3.30
N CYS A 58 2.10 8.10 2.87
CA CYS A 58 1.76 8.62 1.56
C CYS A 58 1.73 10.15 1.53
N LEU A 59 1.69 10.76 2.69
CA LEU A 59 1.70 12.22 2.73
C LEU A 59 3.11 12.76 2.57
#